data_6bc6dd246c0cbe5a57f2efc1e01fde04
#
_entry.id   6bc6dd246c0cbe5a57f2efc1e01fde04
#
_cell.length_a   1.000
_cell.length_b   1.000
_cell.length_c   1.000
_cell.angle_alpha   90.00
_cell.angle_beta   90.00
_cell.angle_gamma   90.00
#
_symmetry.space_group_name_H-M   'P 1'
#
loop_
_entity.id
_entity.type
_entity.pdbx_description
1 polymer ?
#
loop_
_entity_poly.entity_id
_entity_poly.type
_entity_poly.pdbx_seq_one_letter_code
_entity_poly.pdbx_strand_id
1 'polypeptide(L)'
;MSLIMKAYLTNGGDILASKDAITARFATNATDALCSYAVQDNVPAFLEDIKKNFTGFVTKGKKVALQFAIDGASAMSMSDRVGEKNYPLSNLITQWVRKNSHKGKFHLRGNVGEAIIYDYVMIPPKAADGLMMDAFQFSLLIEAWLNDEVGVPCSSRIDGDTIYITIL
;
A
#
# COMPACT_ATOMS: atom_id res chain seq x y z
N MET A 1 9.21 -32.76 -12.33
CA MET A 1 9.82 -31.42 -12.42
C MET A 1 8.83 -30.40 -11.92
N SER A 2 9.23 -29.43 -11.14
CA SER A 2 8.38 -28.31 -10.72
C SER A 2 8.96 -27.00 -11.25
N LEU A 3 8.08 -26.11 -11.70
CA LEU A 3 8.39 -24.77 -12.16
C LEU A 3 7.52 -23.79 -11.40
N ILE A 4 8.09 -22.69 -10.91
CA ILE A 4 7.33 -21.64 -10.22
C ILE A 4 7.29 -20.42 -11.15
N MET A 5 6.07 -19.99 -11.51
CA MET A 5 5.83 -18.75 -12.23
C MET A 5 5.38 -17.67 -11.24
N LYS A 6 5.97 -16.48 -11.32
CA LYS A 6 5.58 -15.33 -10.49
C LYS A 6 5.45 -14.08 -11.33
N ALA A 7 4.41 -13.30 -11.08
CA ALA A 7 4.23 -11.97 -11.64
C ALA A 7 4.28 -10.94 -10.51
N TYR A 8 4.96 -9.82 -10.75
CA TYR A 8 5.14 -8.74 -9.79
C TYR A 8 4.61 -7.43 -10.36
N LEU A 9 4.10 -6.57 -9.49
CA LEU A 9 3.92 -5.15 -9.82
C LEU A 9 5.29 -4.45 -9.82
N THR A 10 5.57 -3.70 -10.88
CA THR A 10 6.85 -2.96 -11.00
C THR A 10 6.98 -1.82 -9.98
N ASN A 11 5.86 -1.30 -9.47
CA ASN A 11 5.78 -0.14 -8.58
C ASN A 11 5.71 -0.52 -7.09
N GLY A 12 6.35 -1.59 -6.65
CA GLY A 12 6.31 -1.96 -5.23
C GLY A 12 6.70 -3.40 -4.96
N GLY A 13 6.94 -4.19 -6.01
CA GLY A 13 7.37 -5.58 -5.85
C GLY A 13 6.29 -6.54 -5.35
N ASP A 14 5.03 -6.08 -5.26
CA ASP A 14 3.91 -6.93 -4.86
C ASP A 14 3.73 -8.09 -5.82
N ILE A 15 3.53 -9.29 -5.27
CA ILE A 15 3.24 -10.48 -6.07
C ILE A 15 1.80 -10.41 -6.56
N LEU A 16 1.62 -10.23 -7.87
CA LEU A 16 0.31 -10.27 -8.51
C LEU A 16 -0.24 -11.68 -8.63
N ALA A 17 0.62 -12.64 -8.96
CA ALA A 17 0.27 -14.04 -9.05
C ALA A 17 1.50 -14.91 -8.82
N SER A 18 1.27 -16.08 -8.21
CA SER A 18 2.27 -17.15 -8.07
C SER A 18 1.58 -18.47 -8.42
N LYS A 19 2.19 -19.24 -9.31
CA LYS A 19 1.68 -20.54 -9.73
C LYS A 19 2.79 -21.58 -9.72
N ASP A 20 2.55 -22.67 -9.01
CA ASP A 20 3.40 -23.85 -9.08
C ASP A 20 2.90 -24.74 -10.22
N ALA A 21 3.76 -24.89 -11.23
CA ALA A 21 3.49 -25.76 -12.36
C ALA A 21 4.21 -27.11 -12.11
N ILE A 22 3.42 -28.17 -11.97
CA ILE A 22 3.92 -29.52 -11.83
C ILE A 22 3.64 -30.23 -13.15
N THR A 23 4.68 -30.74 -13.80
CA THR A 23 4.50 -31.58 -14.98
C THR A 23 3.90 -32.91 -14.57
N ALA A 24 2.83 -33.33 -15.24
CA ALA A 24 2.38 -34.70 -15.20
C ALA A 24 3.50 -35.64 -15.71
N ARG A 25 3.39 -36.92 -15.46
CA ARG A 25 4.37 -37.89 -15.96
C ARG A 25 4.31 -37.96 -17.49
N PHE A 26 5.33 -37.40 -18.13
CA PHE A 26 5.51 -37.50 -19.58
C PHE A 26 6.52 -38.60 -19.89
N ALA A 27 6.36 -39.24 -21.03
CA ALA A 27 7.24 -40.29 -21.51
C ALA A 27 8.57 -39.76 -22.10
N THR A 28 8.99 -38.57 -21.73
CA THR A 28 10.21 -37.91 -22.20
C THR A 28 11.09 -37.49 -21.04
N ASN A 29 12.40 -37.64 -21.18
CA ASN A 29 13.40 -37.11 -20.26
C ASN A 29 14.03 -35.82 -20.75
N ALA A 30 13.55 -35.26 -21.86
CA ALA A 30 14.04 -34.00 -22.41
C ALA A 30 13.54 -32.83 -21.52
N THR A 31 14.45 -32.20 -20.79
CA THR A 31 14.14 -31.11 -19.84
C THR A 31 13.41 -29.94 -20.51
N ASP A 32 13.82 -29.57 -21.73
CA ASP A 32 13.22 -28.47 -22.49
C ASP A 32 11.77 -28.75 -22.86
N ALA A 33 11.46 -29.99 -23.27
CA ALA A 33 10.10 -30.41 -23.56
C ALA A 33 9.22 -30.39 -22.29
N LEU A 34 9.74 -30.87 -21.18
CA LEU A 34 9.04 -30.86 -19.89
C LEU A 34 8.76 -29.42 -19.40
N CYS A 35 9.74 -28.50 -19.55
CA CYS A 35 9.56 -27.09 -19.24
C CYS A 35 8.48 -26.46 -20.13
N SER A 36 8.53 -26.70 -21.43
CA SER A 36 7.55 -26.17 -22.40
C SER A 36 6.13 -26.62 -22.08
N TYR A 37 5.93 -27.90 -21.79
CA TYR A 37 4.63 -28.42 -21.39
C TYR A 37 4.14 -27.81 -20.06
N ALA A 38 5.01 -27.74 -19.05
CA ALA A 38 4.65 -27.14 -17.76
C ALA A 38 4.21 -25.67 -17.90
N VAL A 39 4.86 -24.92 -18.78
CA VAL A 39 4.50 -23.54 -19.06
C VAL A 39 3.17 -23.47 -19.84
N GLN A 40 3.06 -24.19 -20.96
CA GLN A 40 1.88 -24.15 -21.84
C GLN A 40 0.60 -24.51 -21.10
N ASP A 41 0.60 -25.55 -20.27
CA ASP A 41 -0.58 -26.01 -19.55
C ASP A 41 -1.01 -25.05 -18.42
N ASN A 42 -0.08 -24.28 -17.85
CA ASN A 42 -0.37 -23.44 -16.69
C ASN A 42 -0.48 -21.93 -17.01
N VAL A 43 0.01 -21.48 -18.17
CA VAL A 43 -0.06 -20.06 -18.57
C VAL A 43 -1.48 -19.50 -18.61
N PRO A 44 -2.50 -20.17 -19.16
CA PRO A 44 -3.84 -19.62 -19.18
C PRO A 44 -4.39 -19.33 -17.78
N ALA A 45 -4.26 -20.30 -16.86
CA ALA A 45 -4.71 -20.12 -15.47
C ALA A 45 -3.89 -19.05 -14.74
N PHE A 46 -2.59 -18.97 -14.99
CA PHE A 46 -1.72 -17.95 -14.42
C PHE A 46 -2.09 -16.54 -14.90
N LEU A 47 -2.41 -16.37 -16.19
CA LEU A 47 -2.89 -15.11 -16.73
C LEU A 47 -4.26 -14.69 -16.17
N GLU A 48 -5.14 -15.65 -15.93
CA GLU A 48 -6.42 -15.39 -15.26
C GLU A 48 -6.23 -14.92 -13.82
N ASP A 49 -5.33 -15.53 -13.07
CA ASP A 49 -4.98 -15.10 -11.71
C ASP A 49 -4.39 -13.68 -11.70
N ILE A 50 -3.49 -13.36 -12.64
CA ILE A 50 -2.98 -12.00 -12.84
C ILE A 50 -4.12 -11.02 -13.10
N LYS A 51 -4.98 -11.31 -14.06
CA LYS A 51 -6.11 -10.46 -14.44
C LYS A 51 -7.06 -10.21 -13.26
N LYS A 52 -7.42 -11.26 -12.53
CA LYS A 52 -8.30 -11.19 -11.35
C LYS A 52 -7.69 -10.32 -10.25
N ASN A 53 -6.42 -10.53 -9.93
CA ASN A 53 -5.75 -9.79 -8.87
C ASN A 53 -5.50 -8.34 -9.27
N PHE A 54 -5.10 -8.09 -10.51
CA PHE A 54 -4.96 -6.74 -11.06
C PHE A 54 -6.30 -5.99 -11.09
N THR A 55 -7.38 -6.64 -11.53
CA THR A 55 -8.72 -6.04 -11.48
C THR A 55 -9.13 -5.73 -10.04
N GLY A 56 -8.81 -6.63 -9.10
CA GLY A 56 -9.01 -6.39 -7.67
C GLY A 56 -8.27 -5.15 -7.17
N PHE A 57 -7.01 -5.00 -7.57
CA PHE A 57 -6.18 -3.85 -7.22
C PHE A 57 -6.73 -2.53 -7.78
N VAL A 58 -7.07 -2.50 -9.07
CA VAL A 58 -7.64 -1.33 -9.75
C VAL A 58 -9.01 -0.92 -9.20
N THR A 59 -9.79 -1.86 -8.68
CA THR A 59 -11.16 -1.58 -8.19
C THR A 59 -11.25 -1.36 -6.69
N LYS A 60 -10.37 -2.00 -5.91
CA LYS A 60 -10.44 -2.01 -4.45
C LYS A 60 -9.43 -1.08 -3.78
N GLY A 61 -8.45 -0.59 -4.53
CA GLY A 61 -7.31 0.17 -3.99
C GLY A 61 -6.24 -0.73 -3.36
N LYS A 62 -5.15 -0.10 -2.91
CA LYS A 62 -4.02 -0.78 -2.27
C LYS A 62 -4.12 -0.64 -0.74
N LYS A 63 -3.82 -1.72 -0.02
CA LYS A 63 -3.71 -1.71 1.44
C LYS A 63 -2.29 -1.32 1.83
N VAL A 64 -2.15 -0.30 2.67
CA VAL A 64 -0.87 0.11 3.27
C VAL A 64 -1.02 0.25 4.77
N ALA A 65 0.05 0.01 5.52
CA ALA A 65 0.14 0.45 6.91
C ALA A 65 0.54 1.93 6.94
N LEU A 66 0.05 2.68 7.94
CA LEU A 66 0.35 4.10 8.05
C LEU A 66 0.65 4.43 9.50
N GLN A 67 1.79 5.07 9.75
CA GLN A 67 2.22 5.47 11.07
C GLN A 67 2.60 6.96 11.06
N PHE A 68 2.02 7.69 12.00
CA PHE A 68 2.45 9.05 12.34
C PHE A 68 3.19 9.00 13.66
N ALA A 69 4.33 9.65 13.73
CA ALA A 69 5.11 9.79 14.95
C ALA A 69 5.60 11.22 15.10
N ILE A 70 5.69 11.71 16.32
CA ILE A 70 6.34 12.99 16.65
C ILE A 70 7.85 12.74 16.72
N ASP A 71 8.65 13.62 16.13
CA ASP A 71 10.11 13.60 16.29
C ASP A 71 10.46 13.83 17.76
N GLY A 72 11.43 13.07 18.28
CA GLY A 72 11.83 13.19 19.68
C GLY A 72 12.44 14.55 20.07
N ALA A 73 12.84 15.37 19.10
CA ALA A 73 13.32 16.74 19.32
C ALA A 73 12.18 17.77 19.24
N SER A 74 11.00 17.39 18.78
CA SER A 74 9.84 18.27 18.69
C SER A 74 9.20 18.46 20.07
N ALA A 75 8.78 19.68 20.36
CA ALA A 75 7.99 19.97 21.55
C ALA A 75 6.49 19.68 21.38
N MET A 76 6.08 19.21 20.20
CA MET A 76 4.68 18.94 19.88
C MET A 76 4.22 17.59 20.46
N SER A 77 2.90 17.46 20.59
CA SER A 77 2.24 16.20 20.91
C SER A 77 1.02 15.98 20.01
N MET A 78 0.53 14.75 19.92
CA MET A 78 -0.67 14.42 19.15
C MET A 78 -1.95 15.07 19.72
N SER A 79 -1.91 15.55 20.95
CA SER A 79 -3.02 16.28 21.62
C SER A 79 -2.99 17.78 21.36
N ASP A 80 -1.89 18.31 20.81
CA ASP A 80 -1.79 19.74 20.56
C ASP A 80 -2.80 20.20 19.53
N ARG A 81 -3.34 21.38 19.79
CA ARG A 81 -4.34 21.98 18.95
C ARG A 81 -3.68 22.77 17.83
N VAL A 82 -3.99 22.40 16.60
CA VAL A 82 -3.37 22.94 15.40
C VAL A 82 -4.41 23.30 14.33
N GLY A 83 -3.96 23.98 13.30
CA GLY A 83 -4.77 24.42 12.18
C GLY A 83 -5.83 25.48 12.55
N GLU A 84 -6.48 26.02 11.55
CA GLU A 84 -7.48 27.10 11.73
C GLU A 84 -8.64 26.72 12.67
N LYS A 85 -9.03 25.46 12.70
CA LYS A 85 -10.13 24.96 13.53
C LYS A 85 -9.74 24.64 14.96
N ASN A 86 -8.46 24.78 15.30
CA ASN A 86 -7.95 24.53 16.64
C ASN A 86 -8.36 23.16 17.22
N TYR A 87 -8.24 22.10 16.41
CA TYR A 87 -8.50 20.71 16.82
C TYR A 87 -7.19 19.98 17.21
N PRO A 88 -7.28 18.96 18.08
CA PRO A 88 -6.14 18.08 18.35
C PRO A 88 -5.59 17.49 17.04
N LEU A 89 -4.27 17.47 16.90
CA LEU A 89 -3.58 16.95 15.72
C LEU A 89 -4.04 15.51 15.39
N SER A 90 -4.14 14.65 16.40
CA SER A 90 -4.65 13.29 16.24
C SER A 90 -6.05 13.21 15.62
N ASN A 91 -6.92 14.14 15.98
CA ASN A 91 -8.27 14.20 15.41
C ASN A 91 -8.24 14.63 13.95
N LEU A 92 -7.42 15.63 13.61
CA LEU A 92 -7.25 16.09 12.23
C LEU A 92 -6.70 14.98 11.34
N ILE A 93 -5.66 14.28 11.81
CA ILE A 93 -5.08 13.13 11.10
C ILE A 93 -6.15 12.06 10.87
N THR A 94 -6.92 11.69 11.89
CA THR A 94 -7.95 10.65 11.77
C THR A 94 -9.06 11.06 10.81
N GLN A 95 -9.47 12.33 10.83
CA GLN A 95 -10.45 12.86 9.89
C GLN A 95 -9.92 12.85 8.46
N TRP A 96 -8.66 13.25 8.26
CA TRP A 96 -8.02 13.23 6.95
C TRP A 96 -7.91 11.81 6.39
N VAL A 97 -7.42 10.85 7.20
CA VAL A 97 -7.32 9.43 6.81
C VAL A 97 -8.70 8.89 6.43
N ARG A 98 -9.73 9.19 7.22
CA ARG A 98 -11.11 8.77 6.93
C ARG A 98 -11.61 9.32 5.60
N LYS A 99 -11.33 10.59 5.32
CA LYS A 99 -11.77 11.27 4.09
C LYS A 99 -11.05 10.76 2.85
N ASN A 100 -9.74 10.50 2.97
CA ASN A 100 -8.88 10.18 1.84
C ASN A 100 -8.64 8.68 1.63
N SER A 101 -9.06 7.83 2.57
CA SER A 101 -9.02 6.37 2.36
C SER A 101 -10.13 5.92 1.42
N HIS A 102 -9.84 4.89 0.59
CA HIS A 102 -10.81 4.35 -0.35
C HIS A 102 -12.07 3.84 0.38
N LYS A 103 -13.22 4.47 0.10
CA LYS A 103 -14.51 4.18 0.75
C LYS A 103 -14.47 4.29 2.28
N GLY A 104 -13.59 5.12 2.84
CA GLY A 104 -13.44 5.28 4.27
C GLY A 104 -12.89 4.04 4.98
N LYS A 105 -12.20 3.14 4.29
CA LYS A 105 -11.69 1.89 4.86
C LYS A 105 -10.30 2.06 5.45
N PHE A 106 -10.23 2.02 6.76
CA PHE A 106 -8.99 1.98 7.53
C PHE A 106 -9.24 1.28 8.87
N HIS A 107 -8.18 0.89 9.55
CA HIS A 107 -8.23 0.37 10.91
C HIS A 107 -7.17 1.06 11.76
N LEU A 108 -7.64 1.81 12.75
CA LEU A 108 -6.79 2.45 13.76
C LEU A 108 -6.42 1.41 14.81
N ARG A 109 -5.14 1.08 14.90
CA ARG A 109 -4.61 0.16 15.91
C ARG A 109 -4.46 0.83 17.27
N GLY A 110 -3.97 2.08 17.29
CA GLY A 110 -3.73 2.81 18.52
C GLY A 110 -3.39 4.27 18.29
N ASN A 111 -3.67 5.06 19.30
CA ASN A 111 -3.27 6.46 19.44
C ASN A 111 -2.62 6.60 20.80
N VAL A 112 -1.31 6.68 20.85
CA VAL A 112 -0.49 6.83 22.05
C VAL A 112 0.24 8.15 21.92
N GLY A 113 0.06 9.04 22.90
CA GLY A 113 0.60 10.40 23.03
C GLY A 113 1.53 10.97 21.94
N GLU A 114 2.47 10.19 21.44
CA GLU A 114 3.47 10.59 20.45
C GLU A 114 3.31 9.89 19.08
N ALA A 115 2.37 8.94 18.95
CA ALA A 115 2.19 8.19 17.71
C ALA A 115 0.74 7.77 17.46
N ILE A 116 0.37 7.71 16.18
CA ILE A 116 -0.89 7.14 15.70
C ILE A 116 -0.55 6.04 14.70
N ILE A 117 -1.07 4.85 14.92
CA ILE A 117 -0.75 3.67 14.12
C ILE A 117 -2.04 3.14 13.49
N TYR A 118 -2.05 3.03 12.17
CA TYR A 118 -3.07 2.34 11.41
C TYR A 118 -2.50 1.04 10.87
N ASP A 119 -3.10 -0.09 11.25
CA ASP A 119 -2.71 -1.41 10.72
C ASP A 119 -2.91 -1.48 9.22
N TYR A 120 -3.93 -0.79 8.74
CA TYR A 120 -4.12 -0.56 7.33
C TYR A 120 -4.93 0.69 7.05
N VAL A 121 -4.60 1.28 5.92
CA VAL A 121 -5.40 2.28 5.22
C VAL A 121 -5.55 1.78 3.79
N MET A 122 -6.77 1.76 3.29
CA MET A 122 -7.02 1.43 1.89
C MET A 122 -6.86 2.70 1.06
N ILE A 123 -5.75 2.84 0.34
CA ILE A 123 -5.55 3.98 -0.54
C ILE A 123 -6.39 3.84 -1.81
N PRO A 124 -6.92 4.95 -2.36
CA PRO A 124 -7.69 4.93 -3.59
C PRO A 124 -6.87 4.33 -4.75
N PRO A 125 -7.49 3.63 -5.70
CA PRO A 125 -6.78 3.12 -6.87
C PRO A 125 -6.31 4.23 -7.82
N LYS A 126 -6.94 5.40 -7.75
CA LYS A 126 -6.62 6.56 -8.58
C LYS A 126 -6.65 7.84 -7.75
N ALA A 127 -5.76 8.75 -8.08
CA ALA A 127 -5.76 10.12 -7.60
C ALA A 127 -6.85 10.97 -8.29
N ALA A 128 -7.03 12.21 -7.83
CA ALA A 128 -8.02 13.12 -8.40
C ALA A 128 -7.78 13.46 -9.88
N ASP A 129 -6.53 13.39 -10.33
CA ASP A 129 -6.11 13.58 -11.73
C ASP A 129 -6.33 12.34 -12.62
N GLY A 130 -6.82 11.23 -12.04
CA GLY A 130 -7.09 9.96 -12.73
C GLY A 130 -5.89 9.03 -12.85
N LEU A 131 -4.70 9.43 -12.39
CA LEU A 131 -3.51 8.57 -12.36
C LEU A 131 -3.63 7.51 -11.27
N MET A 132 -2.93 6.39 -11.47
CA MET A 132 -2.86 5.33 -10.46
C MET A 132 -2.17 5.86 -9.21
N MET A 133 -2.80 5.66 -8.05
CA MET A 133 -2.23 6.07 -6.77
C MET A 133 -1.44 4.92 -6.15
N ASP A 134 -0.21 5.21 -5.77
CA ASP A 134 0.65 4.31 -4.99
C ASP A 134 0.92 4.88 -3.58
N ALA A 135 1.73 4.16 -2.79
CA ALA A 135 2.06 4.58 -1.43
C ALA A 135 2.86 5.89 -1.41
N PHE A 136 3.71 6.13 -2.42
CA PHE A 136 4.51 7.35 -2.51
C PHE A 136 3.64 8.57 -2.78
N GLN A 137 2.76 8.49 -3.78
CA GLN A 137 1.83 9.57 -4.07
C GLN A 137 0.90 9.86 -2.90
N PHE A 138 0.46 8.81 -2.19
CA PHE A 138 -0.38 8.99 -1.01
C PHE A 138 0.38 9.66 0.14
N SER A 139 1.68 9.34 0.35
CA SER A 139 2.50 10.03 1.34
C SER A 139 2.71 11.51 1.02
N LEU A 140 2.91 11.86 -0.26
CA LEU A 140 3.02 13.26 -0.69
C LEU A 140 1.73 14.06 -0.44
N LEU A 141 0.55 13.43 -0.60
CA LEU A 141 -0.72 14.08 -0.25
C LEU A 141 -0.82 14.36 1.26
N ILE A 142 -0.31 13.46 2.10
CA ILE A 142 -0.26 13.66 3.55
C ILE A 142 0.69 14.82 3.89
N GLU A 143 1.90 14.83 3.31
CA GLU A 143 2.87 15.89 3.54
C GLU A 143 2.33 17.26 3.13
N ALA A 144 1.80 17.37 1.92
CA ALA A 144 1.21 18.62 1.43
C ALA A 144 0.09 19.10 2.36
N TRP A 145 -0.81 18.21 2.78
CA TRP A 145 -1.88 18.56 3.68
C TRP A 145 -1.36 19.03 5.06
N LEU A 146 -0.40 18.32 5.67
CA LEU A 146 0.15 18.70 6.97
C LEU A 146 0.90 20.02 6.89
N ASN A 147 1.76 20.20 5.89
CA ASN A 147 2.57 21.41 5.74
C ASN A 147 1.73 22.62 5.36
N ASP A 148 0.85 22.50 4.36
CA ASP A 148 0.20 23.63 3.72
C ASP A 148 -1.14 23.99 4.38
N GLU A 149 -1.94 22.98 4.78
CA GLU A 149 -3.29 23.25 5.34
C GLU A 149 -3.31 23.24 6.88
N VAL A 150 -2.49 22.40 7.52
CA VAL A 150 -2.45 22.30 8.98
C VAL A 150 -1.36 23.19 9.57
N GLY A 151 -0.30 23.48 8.80
CA GLY A 151 0.83 24.27 9.24
C GLY A 151 1.78 23.49 10.17
N VAL A 152 1.83 22.17 10.03
CA VAL A 152 2.66 21.27 10.83
C VAL A 152 3.70 20.63 9.93
N PRO A 153 5.00 20.99 10.09
CA PRO A 153 6.06 20.45 9.26
C PRO A 153 6.24 18.95 9.51
N CYS A 154 6.43 18.22 8.44
CA CYS A 154 6.62 16.77 8.51
C CYS A 154 7.48 16.26 7.35
N SER A 155 7.93 15.02 7.48
CA SER A 155 8.61 14.26 6.44
C SER A 155 8.01 12.87 6.33
N SER A 156 8.09 12.25 5.15
CA SER A 156 7.66 10.88 4.94
C SER A 156 8.81 9.94 4.58
N ARG A 157 8.65 8.69 4.94
CA ARG A 157 9.50 7.57 4.53
C ARG A 157 8.61 6.36 4.24
N ILE A 158 8.95 5.62 3.20
CA ILE A 158 8.25 4.41 2.82
C ILE A 158 9.17 3.22 2.96
N ASP A 159 8.65 2.16 3.56
CA ASP A 159 9.34 0.88 3.68
C ASP A 159 8.34 -0.25 3.39
N GLY A 160 8.49 -0.88 2.22
CA GLY A 160 7.53 -1.84 1.69
C GLY A 160 6.13 -1.24 1.55
N ASP A 161 5.17 -1.81 2.26
CA ASP A 161 3.77 -1.35 2.30
C ASP A 161 3.46 -0.44 3.50
N THR A 162 4.48 0.08 4.18
CA THR A 162 4.32 0.96 5.33
C THR A 162 4.78 2.38 4.99
N ILE A 163 3.92 3.33 5.27
CA ILE A 163 4.20 4.77 5.18
C ILE A 163 4.44 5.28 6.60
N TYR A 164 5.58 5.89 6.81
CA TYR A 164 5.96 6.57 8.06
C TYR A 164 5.94 8.07 7.84
N ILE A 165 5.18 8.79 8.64
CA ILE A 165 5.15 10.25 8.67
C ILE A 165 5.75 10.71 9.99
N THR A 166 6.84 11.46 9.93
CA THR A 166 7.49 12.05 11.09
C THR A 166 7.15 13.52 11.16
N ILE A 167 6.53 13.94 12.24
CA ILE A 167 6.18 15.34 12.55
C ILE A 167 7.37 15.97 13.26
N LEU A 168 7.84 17.10 12.71
CA LEU A 168 9.08 17.77 13.11
C LEU A 168 8.88 18.83 14.20
#